data_6bb99f8c9c9c4b828231a986ee6baaf0
#
_entry.id   6bb99f8c9c9c4b828231a986ee6baaf0
#
_cell.length_a   1.000
_cell.length_b   1.000
_cell.length_c   1.000
_cell.angle_alpha   90.00
_cell.angle_beta   90.00
_cell.angle_gamma   90.00
#
_symmetry.space_group_name_H-M   'P 1'
#
loop_
_entity.id
_entity.type
_entity.pdbx_description
1 polymer ?
#
loop_
_entity_poly.entity_id
_entity_poly.type
_entity_poly.pdbx_seq_one_letter_code
_entity_poly.pdbx_strand_id
1 'polypeptide(L)'
;CRARGWTLAVDQLWYLAHGTAPLDLPKPSNAPFFVARMPEGQTAVADETEQFEPTWISPQDAIARFEEKKLFILFPTQRTLQRIAHQPDTQAVIHALLSEKPLWQACPRGGHLKGKDTRHTETDMAYGELEMVLPDGHGIHHLDWQPEKAVPLRKNLLRLTAPNPGMMTGPGT
;
A
#
# COMPACT_ATOMS: atom_id res chain seq x y z
N CYS A 1 -25.50 1.78 -16.68
CA CYS A 1 -26.00 0.40 -16.65
C CYS A 1 -27.51 0.33 -16.98
N ARG A 2 -28.41 1.01 -16.24
CA ARG A 2 -29.88 0.93 -16.49
C ARG A 2 -30.29 1.31 -17.93
N ALA A 3 -29.69 2.36 -18.48
CA ALA A 3 -30.00 2.83 -19.85
C ALA A 3 -29.63 1.81 -20.94
N ARG A 4 -28.75 0.84 -20.65
CA ARG A 4 -28.32 -0.23 -21.57
C ARG A 4 -28.87 -1.61 -21.20
N GLY A 5 -29.75 -1.70 -20.20
CA GLY A 5 -30.31 -2.98 -19.72
C GLY A 5 -29.26 -3.91 -19.06
N TRP A 6 -28.13 -3.37 -18.64
CA TRP A 6 -27.06 -4.19 -18.01
C TRP A 6 -27.30 -4.38 -16.52
N THR A 7 -27.02 -5.57 -16.05
CA THR A 7 -26.97 -5.91 -14.63
C THR A 7 -25.51 -6.01 -14.20
N LEU A 8 -25.16 -5.37 -13.07
CA LEU A 8 -23.85 -5.47 -12.50
C LEU A 8 -23.75 -6.75 -11.67
N ALA A 9 -22.80 -7.63 -12.01
CA ALA A 9 -22.50 -8.85 -11.27
C ALA A 9 -21.59 -8.55 -10.08
N VAL A 10 -22.08 -7.78 -9.11
CA VAL A 10 -21.28 -7.38 -7.92
C VAL A 10 -20.94 -8.54 -7.01
N ASP A 11 -21.67 -9.63 -7.08
CA ASP A 11 -21.39 -10.91 -6.43
C ASP A 11 -20.14 -11.61 -6.98
N GLN A 12 -19.65 -11.17 -8.14
CA GLN A 12 -18.42 -11.64 -8.80
C GLN A 12 -17.22 -10.73 -8.55
N LEU A 13 -17.31 -9.82 -7.58
CA LEU A 13 -16.24 -8.95 -7.16
C LEU A 13 -15.70 -9.38 -5.79
N TRP A 14 -14.43 -9.71 -5.72
CA TRP A 14 -13.75 -10.06 -4.47
C TRP A 14 -12.92 -8.89 -4.00
N TYR A 15 -13.11 -8.49 -2.74
CA TYR A 15 -12.34 -7.42 -2.14
C TYR A 15 -10.87 -7.82 -2.03
N LEU A 16 -9.99 -7.00 -2.59
CA LEU A 16 -8.55 -7.23 -2.59
C LEU A 16 -7.84 -6.36 -1.55
N ALA A 17 -8.12 -5.07 -1.56
CA ALA A 17 -7.36 -4.11 -0.78
C ALA A 17 -8.13 -2.81 -0.60
N HIS A 18 -7.73 -2.02 0.37
CA HIS A 18 -8.18 -0.65 0.56
C HIS A 18 -6.97 0.25 0.77
N GLY A 19 -6.67 1.08 -0.22
CA GLY A 19 -5.61 2.07 -0.16
C GLY A 19 -6.15 3.42 0.28
N THR A 20 -5.62 3.95 1.37
CA THR A 20 -5.89 5.31 1.81
C THR A 20 -4.66 6.17 1.59
N ALA A 21 -4.77 7.22 0.80
CA ALA A 21 -3.70 8.19 0.64
C ALA A 21 -3.61 9.07 1.88
N PRO A 22 -2.39 9.45 2.32
CA PRO A 22 -2.20 10.40 3.40
C PRO A 22 -2.91 11.72 3.14
N LEU A 23 -3.49 12.32 4.18
CA LEU A 23 -4.30 13.54 4.07
C LEU A 23 -3.48 14.79 3.68
N ASP A 24 -2.16 14.73 3.79
CA ASP A 24 -1.25 15.80 3.38
C ASP A 24 -0.96 15.85 1.87
N LEU A 25 -1.52 14.92 1.11
CA LEU A 25 -1.47 14.99 -0.34
C LEU A 25 -2.51 15.97 -0.89
N PRO A 26 -2.20 16.67 -2.00
CA PRO A 26 -3.12 17.64 -2.61
C PRO A 26 -4.50 17.07 -2.97
N LYS A 27 -4.54 15.77 -3.29
CA LYS A 27 -5.76 15.01 -3.57
C LYS A 27 -5.67 13.66 -2.86
N PRO A 28 -5.99 13.58 -1.56
CA PRO A 28 -6.03 12.31 -0.87
C PRO A 28 -7.11 11.43 -1.50
N SER A 29 -6.77 10.18 -1.72
CA SER A 29 -7.68 9.18 -2.29
C SER A 29 -7.98 8.10 -1.26
N ASN A 30 -9.17 7.56 -1.34
CA ASN A 30 -9.64 6.43 -0.57
C ASN A 30 -10.20 5.42 -1.57
N ALA A 31 -9.42 4.43 -1.95
CA ALA A 31 -9.70 3.57 -3.08
C ALA A 31 -9.77 2.08 -2.66
N PRO A 32 -10.96 1.46 -2.72
CA PRO A 32 -11.07 0.02 -2.64
C PRO A 32 -10.62 -0.62 -3.97
N PHE A 33 -9.88 -1.72 -3.86
CA PHE A 33 -9.46 -2.54 -4.99
C PHE A 33 -10.19 -3.88 -4.93
N PHE A 34 -10.58 -4.37 -6.10
CA PHE A 34 -11.29 -5.63 -6.25
C PHE A 34 -10.62 -6.51 -7.29
N VAL A 35 -10.81 -7.81 -7.15
CA VAL A 35 -10.50 -8.82 -8.17
C VAL A 35 -11.81 -9.29 -8.80
N ALA A 36 -11.80 -9.43 -10.10
CA ALA A 36 -12.89 -10.04 -10.86
C ALA A 36 -12.31 -10.96 -11.93
N ARG A 37 -13.05 -11.99 -12.30
CA ARG A 37 -12.75 -12.77 -13.49
C ARG A 37 -13.22 -12.00 -14.72
N MET A 38 -12.40 -11.98 -15.76
CA MET A 38 -12.86 -11.48 -17.06
C MET A 38 -13.96 -12.40 -17.59
N PRO A 39 -15.18 -11.89 -17.89
CA PRO A 39 -16.23 -12.71 -18.45
C PRO A 39 -15.85 -13.27 -19.83
N GLU A 40 -16.26 -14.49 -20.10
CA GLU A 40 -16.04 -15.11 -21.41
C GLU A 40 -16.73 -14.30 -22.52
N GLY A 41 -16.07 -14.22 -23.67
CA GLY A 41 -16.60 -13.50 -24.84
C GLY A 41 -16.60 -11.98 -24.75
N GLN A 42 -16.00 -11.41 -23.68
CA GLN A 42 -15.81 -9.97 -23.57
C GLN A 42 -14.36 -9.58 -23.82
N THR A 43 -14.15 -8.37 -24.33
CA THR A 43 -12.84 -7.77 -24.53
C THR A 43 -12.77 -6.47 -23.76
N ALA A 44 -11.71 -6.27 -22.98
CA ALA A 44 -11.45 -5.02 -22.31
C ALA A 44 -11.05 -3.96 -23.37
N VAL A 45 -11.72 -2.82 -23.34
CA VAL A 45 -11.42 -1.68 -24.21
C VAL A 45 -11.19 -0.45 -23.35
N ALA A 46 -10.11 0.27 -23.64
CA ALA A 46 -9.83 1.55 -22.99
C ALA A 46 -10.87 2.59 -23.36
N ASP A 47 -11.15 3.53 -22.47
CA ASP A 47 -12.05 4.64 -22.72
C ASP A 47 -11.38 5.79 -23.50
N GLU A 48 -10.05 5.74 -23.65
CA GLU A 48 -9.20 6.72 -24.35
C GLU A 48 -9.30 8.16 -23.80
N THR A 49 -9.83 8.31 -22.60
CA THR A 49 -9.88 9.59 -21.86
C THR A 49 -9.00 9.55 -20.62
N GLU A 50 -9.13 8.51 -19.82
CA GLU A 50 -8.31 8.28 -18.62
C GLU A 50 -7.41 7.05 -18.77
N GLN A 51 -7.77 6.11 -19.64
CA GLN A 51 -7.07 4.85 -19.85
C GLN A 51 -6.72 4.66 -21.33
N PHE A 52 -5.47 4.30 -21.57
CA PHE A 52 -4.92 4.10 -22.90
C PHE A 52 -4.18 2.75 -22.95
N GLU A 53 -4.09 2.16 -24.15
CA GLU A 53 -3.27 0.98 -24.44
C GLU A 53 -3.49 -0.20 -23.48
N PRO A 54 -4.70 -0.78 -23.39
CA PRO A 54 -4.97 -1.89 -22.49
C PRO A 54 -4.06 -3.06 -22.79
N THR A 55 -3.38 -3.58 -21.76
CA THR A 55 -2.43 -4.67 -21.89
C THR A 55 -2.76 -5.77 -20.87
N TRP A 56 -2.85 -7.01 -21.36
CA TRP A 56 -2.91 -8.18 -20.50
C TRP A 56 -1.50 -8.55 -20.06
N ILE A 57 -1.26 -8.52 -18.77
CA ILE A 57 0.07 -8.75 -18.19
C ILE A 57 -0.07 -9.44 -16.83
N SER A 58 0.84 -10.35 -16.50
CA SER A 58 0.89 -10.93 -15.17
C SER A 58 1.33 -9.89 -14.12
N PRO A 59 0.93 -10.01 -12.83
CA PRO A 59 1.43 -9.14 -11.78
C PRO A 59 2.95 -9.13 -11.69
N GLN A 60 3.60 -10.29 -11.86
CA GLN A 60 5.05 -10.44 -11.84
C GLN A 60 5.72 -9.66 -12.98
N ASP A 61 5.22 -9.83 -14.22
CA ASP A 61 5.78 -9.12 -15.38
C ASP A 61 5.54 -7.61 -15.31
N ALA A 62 4.40 -7.18 -14.75
CA ALA A 62 4.12 -5.77 -14.53
C ALA A 62 5.13 -5.14 -13.56
N ILE A 63 5.42 -5.82 -12.44
CA ILE A 63 6.42 -5.40 -11.46
C ILE A 63 7.82 -5.37 -12.10
N ALA A 64 8.21 -6.42 -12.83
CA ALA A 64 9.50 -6.47 -13.50
C ALA A 64 9.69 -5.33 -14.49
N ARG A 65 8.66 -5.04 -15.32
CA ARG A 65 8.72 -3.91 -16.26
C ARG A 65 8.76 -2.55 -15.55
N PHE A 66 8.13 -2.43 -14.40
CA PHE A 66 8.23 -1.22 -13.58
C PHE A 66 9.66 -1.02 -13.06
N GLU A 67 10.30 -2.06 -12.53
CA GLU A 67 11.69 -2.02 -12.04
C GLU A 67 12.67 -1.68 -13.17
N GLU A 68 12.42 -2.21 -14.37
CA GLU A 68 13.18 -1.89 -15.59
C GLU A 68 12.85 -0.50 -16.17
N LYS A 69 11.96 0.27 -15.56
CA LYS A 69 11.48 1.59 -16.03
C LYS A 69 10.81 1.56 -17.42
N LYS A 70 10.26 0.40 -17.80
CA LYS A 70 9.52 0.19 -19.04
C LYS A 70 8.00 0.36 -18.88
N LEU A 71 7.53 0.41 -17.63
CA LEU A 71 6.13 0.62 -17.30
C LEU A 71 6.03 1.57 -16.13
N PHE A 72 5.17 2.57 -16.22
CA PHE A 72 4.88 3.46 -15.10
C PHE A 72 3.68 2.91 -14.32
N ILE A 73 3.86 2.68 -13.03
CA ILE A 73 2.80 2.21 -12.12
C ILE A 73 2.77 3.12 -10.90
N LEU A 74 1.60 3.63 -10.57
CA LEU A 74 1.40 4.40 -9.34
C LEU A 74 1.60 3.52 -8.10
N PHE A 75 2.10 4.11 -7.04
CA PHE A 75 2.41 3.41 -5.80
C PHE A 75 1.29 2.50 -5.27
N PRO A 76 0.00 2.92 -5.18
CA PRO A 76 -1.07 2.03 -4.71
C PRO A 76 -1.26 0.80 -5.61
N THR A 77 -1.16 0.99 -6.92
CA THR A 77 -1.26 -0.10 -7.90
C THR A 77 -0.08 -1.06 -7.78
N GLN A 78 1.14 -0.53 -7.61
CA GLN A 78 2.32 -1.35 -7.37
C GLN A 78 2.15 -2.24 -6.14
N ARG A 79 1.71 -1.68 -5.01
CA ARG A 79 1.48 -2.43 -3.77
C ARG A 79 0.40 -3.51 -3.96
N THR A 80 -0.66 -3.18 -4.69
CA THR A 80 -1.74 -4.13 -5.00
C THR A 80 -1.22 -5.29 -5.86
N LEU A 81 -0.40 -5.02 -6.87
CA LEU A 81 0.22 -6.06 -7.69
C LEU A 81 1.20 -6.93 -6.90
N GLN A 82 2.07 -6.32 -6.08
CA GLN A 82 3.00 -7.05 -5.21
C GLN A 82 2.28 -8.02 -4.28
N ARG A 83 1.11 -7.63 -3.77
CA ARG A 83 0.30 -8.45 -2.88
C ARG A 83 -0.16 -9.77 -3.53
N ILE A 84 -0.49 -9.74 -4.82
CA ILE A 84 -1.01 -10.92 -5.54
C ILE A 84 0.03 -11.63 -6.39
N ALA A 85 1.21 -11.05 -6.58
CA ALA A 85 2.24 -11.56 -7.47
C ALA A 85 2.77 -12.96 -7.11
N HIS A 86 2.65 -13.37 -5.85
CA HIS A 86 3.08 -14.70 -5.40
C HIS A 86 2.04 -15.80 -5.63
N GLN A 87 0.83 -15.45 -6.04
CA GLN A 87 -0.24 -16.42 -6.31
C GLN A 87 -0.10 -17.01 -7.72
N PRO A 88 -0.32 -18.32 -7.89
CA PRO A 88 -0.12 -18.98 -9.18
C PRO A 88 -1.18 -18.60 -10.22
N ASP A 89 -2.39 -18.28 -9.78
CA ASP A 89 -3.50 -17.95 -10.66
C ASP A 89 -4.60 -17.14 -9.94
N THR A 90 -5.59 -16.70 -10.71
CA THR A 90 -6.74 -15.93 -10.21
C THR A 90 -7.56 -16.69 -9.19
N GLN A 91 -7.67 -18.03 -9.31
CA GLN A 91 -8.44 -18.85 -8.35
C GLN A 91 -7.75 -18.87 -6.98
N ALA A 92 -6.43 -18.99 -6.96
CA ALA A 92 -5.64 -18.95 -5.73
C ALA A 92 -5.75 -17.58 -5.05
N VAL A 93 -5.73 -16.48 -5.83
CA VAL A 93 -5.99 -15.13 -5.30
C VAL A 93 -7.35 -15.06 -4.63
N ILE A 94 -8.42 -15.45 -5.33
CA ILE A 94 -9.79 -15.40 -4.79
C ILE A 94 -9.92 -16.24 -3.53
N HIS A 95 -9.35 -17.45 -3.53
CA HIS A 95 -9.39 -18.35 -2.36
C HIS A 95 -8.68 -17.73 -1.14
N ALA A 96 -7.53 -17.11 -1.35
CA ALA A 96 -6.79 -16.41 -0.28
C ALA A 96 -7.63 -15.25 0.28
N LEU A 97 -8.26 -14.44 -0.59
CA LEU A 97 -9.08 -13.30 -0.16
C LEU A 97 -10.32 -13.69 0.64
N LEU A 98 -10.94 -14.84 0.32
CA LEU A 98 -12.12 -15.33 1.06
C LEU A 98 -11.81 -15.70 2.51
N SER A 99 -10.59 -16.11 2.80
CA SER A 99 -10.13 -16.50 4.14
C SER A 99 -9.45 -15.38 4.93
N GLU A 100 -9.14 -14.26 4.28
CA GLU A 100 -8.38 -13.16 4.89
C GLU A 100 -9.21 -12.36 5.90
N LYS A 101 -8.70 -12.31 7.13
CA LYS A 101 -9.27 -11.47 8.20
C LYS A 101 -8.15 -10.98 9.13
N PRO A 102 -8.10 -9.68 9.47
CA PRO A 102 -8.95 -8.61 8.95
C PRO A 102 -8.69 -8.31 7.47
N LEU A 103 -9.60 -7.60 6.83
CA LEU A 103 -9.42 -7.15 5.44
C LEU A 103 -8.21 -6.22 5.35
N TRP A 104 -7.38 -6.41 4.32
CA TRP A 104 -6.16 -5.65 4.18
C TRP A 104 -6.44 -4.17 3.86
N GLN A 105 -5.84 -3.31 4.65
CA GLN A 105 -5.86 -1.87 4.47
C GLN A 105 -4.43 -1.34 4.49
N ALA A 106 -4.14 -0.38 3.65
CA ALA A 106 -2.84 0.29 3.61
C ALA A 106 -3.02 1.80 3.65
N CYS A 107 -2.25 2.43 4.51
CA CYS A 107 -2.13 3.88 4.55
C CYS A 107 -0.65 4.21 4.84
N PRO A 108 0.13 4.60 3.82
CA PRO A 108 1.53 4.95 4.02
C PRO A 108 1.71 6.08 5.03
N ARG A 109 2.75 6.02 5.83
CA ARG A 109 3.10 7.01 6.86
C ARG A 109 4.37 7.77 6.50
N GLY A 110 4.39 9.07 6.74
CA GLY A 110 5.57 9.89 6.53
C GLY A 110 6.60 9.73 7.64
N GLY A 111 7.83 9.40 7.29
CA GLY A 111 8.95 9.31 8.22
C GLY A 111 10.14 10.11 7.74
N HIS A 112 10.78 10.86 8.66
CA HIS A 112 12.08 11.50 8.45
C HIS A 112 13.17 10.64 9.05
N LEU A 113 14.11 10.15 8.24
CA LEU A 113 15.21 9.31 8.68
C LEU A 113 16.48 9.67 7.91
N LYS A 114 17.58 9.91 8.64
CA LYS A 114 18.90 10.26 8.06
C LYS A 114 18.84 11.44 7.08
N GLY A 115 18.10 12.48 7.46
CA GLY A 115 17.96 13.71 6.66
C GLY A 115 17.04 13.58 5.43
N LYS A 116 16.25 12.51 5.33
CA LYS A 116 15.41 12.24 4.17
C LYS A 116 13.98 11.91 4.57
N ASP A 117 13.02 12.55 3.92
CA ASP A 117 11.61 12.23 4.06
C ASP A 117 11.23 11.09 3.12
N THR A 118 10.60 10.06 3.68
CA THR A 118 10.12 8.90 2.91
C THR A 118 8.74 8.46 3.38
N ARG A 119 8.03 7.75 2.52
CA ARG A 119 6.79 7.08 2.90
C ARG A 119 7.08 5.63 3.27
N HIS A 120 6.63 5.24 4.44
CA HIS A 120 6.75 3.89 4.97
C HIS A 120 5.42 3.15 4.87
N THR A 121 5.50 1.86 4.65
CA THR A 121 4.36 0.96 4.54
C THR A 121 4.37 -0.06 5.66
N GLU A 122 3.31 -0.83 5.79
CA GLU A 122 3.11 -1.84 6.82
C GLU A 122 4.21 -2.92 6.89
N THR A 123 5.04 -3.04 5.86
CA THR A 123 6.19 -3.96 5.83
C THR A 123 7.50 -3.35 6.33
N ASP A 124 7.51 -2.04 6.56
CA ASP A 124 8.71 -1.34 7.04
C ASP A 124 8.81 -1.40 8.57
N MET A 125 10.00 -1.61 9.10
CA MET A 125 10.22 -1.73 10.55
C MET A 125 9.73 -0.52 11.34
N ALA A 126 9.83 0.67 10.77
CA ALA A 126 9.40 1.91 11.41
C ALA A 126 7.88 2.12 11.41
N TYR A 127 7.13 1.31 10.66
CA TYR A 127 5.70 1.55 10.43
C TYR A 127 4.88 1.55 11.72
N GLY A 128 5.17 0.66 12.64
CA GLY A 128 4.44 0.58 13.91
C GLY A 128 4.53 1.86 14.74
N GLU A 129 5.69 2.50 14.81
CA GLU A 129 5.84 3.81 15.46
C GLU A 129 5.08 4.90 14.70
N LEU A 130 5.24 4.93 13.38
CA LEU A 130 4.57 5.90 12.52
C LEU A 130 3.05 5.79 12.59
N GLU A 131 2.51 4.58 12.63
CA GLU A 131 1.08 4.34 12.80
C GLU A 131 0.55 4.83 14.15
N MET A 132 1.34 4.69 15.21
CA MET A 132 0.99 5.22 16.53
C MET A 132 0.95 6.75 16.57
N VAL A 133 1.89 7.40 15.90
CA VAL A 133 2.05 8.87 15.94
C VAL A 133 1.19 9.57 14.89
N LEU A 134 1.04 8.94 13.74
CA LEU A 134 0.33 9.47 12.57
C LEU A 134 -0.82 8.53 12.16
N PRO A 135 -1.85 8.31 12.99
CA PRO A 135 -2.89 7.32 12.73
C PRO A 135 -3.62 7.56 11.39
N ASP A 136 -3.78 8.81 11.01
CA ASP A 136 -4.45 9.22 9.76
C ASP A 136 -3.47 9.38 8.58
N GLY A 137 -2.19 9.08 8.78
CA GLY A 137 -1.15 9.26 7.77
C GLY A 137 -0.77 10.71 7.49
N HIS A 138 -1.27 11.66 8.27
CA HIS A 138 -1.00 13.08 8.07
C HIS A 138 0.34 13.50 8.69
N GLY A 139 1.17 14.19 7.91
CA GLY A 139 2.44 14.72 8.38
C GLY A 139 3.62 13.74 8.28
N ILE A 140 4.72 14.14 8.92
CA ILE A 140 6.00 13.43 8.92
C ILE A 140 6.50 13.36 10.36
N HIS A 141 6.89 12.17 10.80
CA HIS A 141 7.46 11.95 12.12
C HIS A 141 8.97 11.65 12.02
N HIS A 142 9.76 12.19 12.98
CA HIS A 142 11.20 11.98 13.04
C HIS A 142 11.52 10.60 13.66
N LEU A 143 12.09 9.73 12.83
CA LEU A 143 12.50 8.39 13.19
C LEU A 143 13.95 8.31 13.67
N ASP A 144 14.75 9.37 13.43
CA ASP A 144 16.13 9.40 13.87
C ASP A 144 16.22 9.24 15.38
N TRP A 145 17.20 8.46 15.80
CA TRP A 145 17.51 8.29 17.22
C TRP A 145 18.08 9.58 17.78
N GLN A 146 17.42 10.10 18.79
CA GLN A 146 17.81 11.33 19.46
C GLN A 146 18.15 11.00 20.92
N PRO A 147 19.45 10.73 21.24
CA PRO A 147 19.88 10.51 22.59
C PRO A 147 19.45 11.66 23.50
N GLU A 148 19.10 11.32 24.75
CA GLU A 148 18.69 12.30 25.79
C GLU A 148 17.40 13.07 25.50
N LYS A 149 16.69 12.72 24.42
CA LYS A 149 15.40 13.34 24.07
C LYS A 149 14.25 12.36 24.19
N ALA A 150 13.24 12.72 24.97
CA ALA A 150 11.99 12.00 25.01
C ALA A 150 11.14 12.34 23.79
N VAL A 151 10.80 11.36 22.98
CA VAL A 151 9.92 11.52 21.80
C VAL A 151 8.53 10.97 22.15
N PRO A 152 7.50 11.80 22.21
CA PRO A 152 6.16 11.33 22.54
C PRO A 152 5.59 10.54 21.34
N LEU A 153 5.15 9.31 21.60
CA LEU A 153 4.49 8.43 20.63
C LEU A 153 2.97 8.41 20.79
N ARG A 154 2.52 8.44 22.05
CA ARG A 154 1.10 8.55 22.45
C ARG A 154 1.00 9.28 23.79
N LYS A 155 -0.24 9.56 24.24
CA LYS A 155 -0.52 10.26 25.50
C LYS A 155 0.30 9.72 26.69
N ASN A 156 0.52 8.40 26.77
CA ASN A 156 1.17 7.74 27.89
C ASN A 156 2.38 6.88 27.44
N LEU A 157 2.94 7.15 26.25
CA LEU A 157 4.06 6.40 25.70
C LEU A 157 5.11 7.33 25.13
N LEU A 158 6.34 7.19 25.62
CA LEU A 158 7.50 7.95 25.14
C LEU A 158 8.57 6.96 24.63
N ARG A 159 9.22 7.32 23.54
CA ARG A 159 10.47 6.68 23.12
C ARG A 159 11.65 7.43 23.75
N LEU A 160 12.49 6.70 24.44
CA LEU A 160 13.78 7.18 24.94
C LEU A 160 14.87 6.38 24.25
N THR A 161 15.88 7.06 23.72
CA THR A 161 17.04 6.41 23.10
C THR A 161 18.23 6.61 24.03
N ALA A 162 18.73 5.51 24.60
CA ALA A 162 19.94 5.55 25.41
C ALA A 162 21.19 5.46 24.52
N PRO A 163 22.25 6.21 24.79
CA PRO A 163 23.53 6.01 24.14
C PRO A 163 24.07 4.62 24.48
N ASN A 164 24.36 3.84 23.45
CA ASN A 164 24.96 2.52 23.63
C ASN A 164 26.36 2.50 23.00
N PRO A 165 27.44 2.54 23.81
CA PRO A 165 28.80 2.62 23.29
C PRO A 165 29.35 1.26 22.78
N GLY A 166 28.60 0.18 22.86
CA GLY A 166 29.05 -1.14 22.42
C GLY A 166 29.14 -1.28 20.91
N MET A 167 30.27 -1.79 20.40
CA MET A 167 30.48 -1.98 18.96
C MET A 167 29.52 -2.99 18.30
N MET A 168 28.94 -3.90 19.08
CA MET A 168 28.07 -4.98 18.59
C MET A 168 26.58 -4.72 18.81
N THR A 169 26.25 -3.58 19.38
CA THR A 169 24.88 -3.20 19.67
C THR A 169 24.57 -1.93 18.91
N GLY A 170 23.43 -1.89 18.24
CA GLY A 170 22.89 -0.64 17.71
C GLY A 170 22.68 0.40 18.83
N PRO A 171 22.31 1.64 18.51
CA PRO A 171 21.92 2.59 19.55
C PRO A 171 20.80 1.95 20.37
N GLY A 172 20.96 1.93 21.66
CA GLY A 172 20.01 1.32 22.59
C GLY A 172 18.68 2.07 22.62
N THR A 173 17.63 1.36 22.92
CA THR A 173 16.30 1.91 23.23
C THR A 173 16.02 1.80 24.71
#